data_023616adcc67721308459b41be6962ab
#
_entry.id   023616adcc67721308459b41be6962ab
#
_cell.length_a   1.000
_cell.length_b   1.000
_cell.length_c   1.000
_cell.angle_alpha   90.00
_cell.angle_beta   90.00
_cell.angle_gamma   90.00
#
_symmetry.space_group_name_H-M   'P 1'
#
loop_
_entity.id
_entity.type
_entity.pdbx_description
1 polymer ?
#
loop_
_entity_poly.entity_id
_entity_poly.type
_entity_poly.pdbx_seq_one_letter_code
_entity_poly.pdbx_strand_id
1 'polypeptide(L)'
;MKYLSIFLALFLIVSCKQKEKETDALGVVNISVTGNKNALPHFKKGLLLLHSFEYEDAREAFQKAKKEDPEMAMAYWGEAMTYNHSLWQEQDYVDAAIVLEQLDEINSQQETTELENDLIEAVHILYKPKTEKKERDIGYSEFMESLYKKYPANQEVAAFYALSLLGSVEEGRDDVIYGKGAKIAKGILKENPNHPGALHYLIHSYDDPNHASLALDAANAYSKVAPDASHALHMPSHIYVAMGMWDDVISSNIASYQASLNRMEKKNLDNDSRGYHAFHWLEYGYLQKGNQEEAKKMVLDMKKYAAETPSKKARVHVVFLKGTYLTETDEWDGEIANIPVDITDLNISVRSQYHFLEGMKAFKEGNISKLDSVLNTMEQDHKRESFVVAEGSSKLCSAVTRDEATEMDLKESEIRQNQLMALRAELNNDLKLAEEHFIKSIDIENSLSFSYGPPSIQKPPHELYADWLLTQNRNEEAAEHYSLALKNGPGRLRILKGIENTKQVI
;
A
#
# COMPACT_ATOMS: atom_id res chain seq x y z
N MET A 1 -78.17 9.13 37.36
CA MET A 1 -77.44 9.40 36.10
C MET A 1 -76.17 10.12 36.47
N LYS A 2 -75.04 9.38 36.44
CA LYS A 2 -73.72 9.88 36.83
C LYS A 2 -72.92 10.09 35.56
N TYR A 3 -72.48 11.26 35.27
CA TYR A 3 -71.59 11.60 34.16
C TYR A 3 -70.15 11.31 34.63
N LEU A 4 -69.48 10.42 33.90
CA LEU A 4 -68.09 10.07 34.09
C LEU A 4 -67.26 10.82 33.04
N SER A 5 -66.55 11.90 33.48
CA SER A 5 -65.68 12.67 32.63
C SER A 5 -64.29 11.97 32.57
N ILE A 6 -63.93 11.50 31.37
CA ILE A 6 -62.57 10.91 31.10
C ILE A 6 -61.68 12.08 30.70
N PHE A 7 -60.69 12.40 31.54
CA PHE A 7 -59.58 13.30 31.21
C PHE A 7 -58.52 12.50 30.45
N LEU A 8 -58.38 12.78 29.16
CA LEU A 8 -57.30 12.24 28.32
C LEU A 8 -56.07 13.11 28.46
N ALA A 9 -55.09 12.69 29.26
CA ALA A 9 -53.82 13.34 29.37
C ALA A 9 -52.91 12.96 28.21
N LEU A 10 -52.69 13.91 27.26
CA LEU A 10 -51.78 13.80 26.14
C LEU A 10 -50.33 13.97 26.66
N PHE A 11 -49.59 12.89 26.86
CA PHE A 11 -48.14 12.92 27.08
C PHE A 11 -47.42 13.20 25.76
N LEU A 12 -47.03 14.45 25.55
CA LEU A 12 -46.10 14.82 24.49
C LEU A 12 -44.69 14.32 24.93
N ILE A 13 -44.28 13.17 24.40
CA ILE A 13 -42.90 12.72 24.51
C ILE A 13 -42.08 13.56 23.50
N VAL A 14 -41.49 14.65 23.99
CA VAL A 14 -40.43 15.35 23.26
C VAL A 14 -39.18 14.48 23.31
N SER A 15 -39.00 13.62 22.33
CA SER A 15 -37.75 12.92 22.11
C SER A 15 -36.73 13.94 21.63
N CYS A 16 -35.95 14.53 22.55
CA CYS A 16 -34.69 15.16 22.22
C CYS A 16 -33.75 14.05 21.67
N LYS A 17 -33.71 13.86 20.35
CA LYS A 17 -32.56 13.25 19.71
C LYS A 17 -31.37 14.19 19.99
N GLN A 18 -30.64 13.92 21.06
CA GLN A 18 -29.26 14.37 21.15
C GLN A 18 -28.59 13.79 19.88
N LYS A 19 -28.19 14.67 18.95
CA LYS A 19 -27.18 14.32 17.97
C LYS A 19 -25.96 13.97 18.81
N GLU A 20 -25.68 12.68 18.98
CA GLU A 20 -24.36 12.26 19.37
C GLU A 20 -23.40 12.96 18.40
N LYS A 21 -22.52 13.79 18.93
CA LYS A 21 -21.35 14.25 18.20
C LYS A 21 -20.59 12.96 17.89
N GLU A 22 -20.73 12.44 16.68
CA GLU A 22 -19.78 11.46 16.13
C GLU A 22 -18.39 12.12 16.23
N THR A 23 -17.68 11.85 17.29
CA THR A 23 -16.25 12.14 17.37
C THR A 23 -15.58 10.98 16.66
N ASP A 24 -15.12 11.23 15.42
CA ASP A 24 -14.32 10.26 14.69
C ASP A 24 -13.18 9.77 15.62
N ALA A 25 -13.10 8.46 15.82
CA ALA A 25 -12.04 7.86 16.63
C ALA A 25 -10.81 7.65 15.73
N LEU A 26 -9.91 8.64 15.73
CA LEU A 26 -8.72 8.71 14.86
C LEU A 26 -7.40 8.72 15.63
N GLY A 27 -7.45 8.57 16.96
CA GLY A 27 -6.29 8.62 17.85
C GLY A 27 -6.09 10.00 18.51
N VAL A 28 -4.88 10.25 19.00
CA VAL A 28 -4.54 11.47 19.77
C VAL A 28 -3.27 12.10 19.25
N VAL A 29 -3.34 13.41 18.94
CA VAL A 29 -2.19 14.26 18.60
C VAL A 29 -2.12 15.46 19.53
N ASN A 30 -0.91 15.91 19.82
CA ASN A 30 -0.62 17.01 20.75
C ASN A 30 0.21 18.09 20.06
N ILE A 31 -0.47 19.00 19.37
CA ILE A 31 0.14 20.20 18.79
C ILE A 31 -0.72 21.42 19.11
N SER A 32 -0.06 22.53 19.43
CA SER A 32 -0.71 23.83 19.53
C SER A 32 -0.36 24.64 18.30
N VAL A 33 -1.37 25.13 17.60
CA VAL A 33 -1.23 25.98 16.42
C VAL A 33 -2.07 27.22 16.54
N THR A 34 -1.65 28.30 15.87
CA THR A 34 -2.38 29.56 15.78
C THR A 34 -3.61 29.38 14.89
N GLY A 35 -4.76 29.85 15.37
CA GLY A 35 -6.04 29.77 14.66
C GLY A 35 -7.22 29.99 15.55
N ASN A 36 -8.38 30.32 14.97
CA ASN A 36 -9.58 30.55 15.76
C ASN A 36 -10.18 29.22 16.27
N LYS A 37 -11.00 29.30 17.30
CA LYS A 37 -11.59 28.16 18.01
C LYS A 37 -12.47 27.24 17.11
N ASN A 38 -12.99 27.73 15.99
CA ASN A 38 -13.84 26.97 15.09
C ASN A 38 -12.97 26.20 14.08
N ALA A 39 -11.83 26.73 13.65
CA ALA A 39 -10.89 26.10 12.72
C ALA A 39 -10.08 24.97 13.36
N LEU A 40 -9.65 25.14 14.62
CA LEU A 40 -8.79 24.19 15.34
C LEU A 40 -9.31 22.74 15.36
N PRO A 41 -10.60 22.43 15.55
CA PRO A 41 -11.10 21.06 15.48
C PRO A 41 -10.96 20.44 14.08
N HIS A 42 -11.15 21.23 13.02
CA HIS A 42 -10.99 20.78 11.64
C HIS A 42 -9.52 20.54 11.30
N PHE A 43 -8.62 21.44 11.73
CA PHE A 43 -7.18 21.23 11.61
C PHE A 43 -6.73 19.94 12.31
N LYS A 44 -7.14 19.74 13.56
CA LYS A 44 -6.80 18.54 14.33
C LYS A 44 -7.30 17.27 13.64
N LYS A 45 -8.52 17.28 13.11
CA LYS A 45 -9.07 16.16 12.33
C LYS A 45 -8.23 15.91 11.08
N GLY A 46 -7.86 16.96 10.35
CA GLY A 46 -6.99 16.85 9.16
C GLY A 46 -5.64 16.21 9.48
N LEU A 47 -5.02 16.61 10.60
CA LEU A 47 -3.74 16.06 11.03
C LEU A 47 -3.83 14.57 11.41
N LEU A 48 -4.88 14.16 12.12
CA LEU A 48 -5.13 12.77 12.47
C LEU A 48 -5.34 11.89 11.24
N LEU A 49 -6.09 12.37 10.24
CA LEU A 49 -6.32 11.71 8.97
C LEU A 49 -5.05 11.65 8.13
N LEU A 50 -4.23 12.72 8.12
CA LEU A 50 -2.94 12.78 7.43
C LEU A 50 -1.97 11.71 7.98
N HIS A 51 -1.90 11.53 9.29
CA HIS A 51 -1.11 10.46 9.90
C HIS A 51 -1.60 9.05 9.53
N SER A 52 -2.86 8.92 9.20
CA SER A 52 -3.46 7.65 8.76
C SER A 52 -3.52 7.51 7.23
N PHE A 53 -2.86 8.41 6.48
CA PHE A 53 -2.82 8.44 5.00
C PHE A 53 -4.19 8.49 4.31
N GLU A 54 -5.21 8.98 5.03
CA GLU A 54 -6.52 9.31 4.47
C GLU A 54 -6.47 10.70 3.80
N TYR A 55 -5.60 10.82 2.78
CA TYR A 55 -5.17 12.11 2.21
C TYR A 55 -6.32 13.00 1.70
N GLU A 56 -7.30 12.42 1.00
CA GLU A 56 -8.47 13.17 0.50
C GLU A 56 -9.33 13.72 1.64
N ASP A 57 -9.58 12.90 2.66
CA ASP A 57 -10.40 13.29 3.82
C ASP A 57 -9.65 14.26 4.72
N ALA A 58 -8.32 14.13 4.83
CA ALA A 58 -7.46 15.10 5.50
C ALA A 58 -7.51 16.47 4.81
N ARG A 59 -7.40 16.48 3.46
CA ARG A 59 -7.51 17.69 2.62
C ARG A 59 -8.83 18.40 2.84
N GLU A 60 -9.94 17.69 2.79
CA GLU A 60 -11.25 18.25 3.09
C GLU A 60 -11.33 18.87 4.51
N ALA A 61 -10.70 18.23 5.48
CA ALA A 61 -10.68 18.76 6.86
C ALA A 61 -9.84 20.03 6.96
N PHE A 62 -8.66 20.09 6.32
CA PHE A 62 -7.85 21.31 6.26
C PHE A 62 -8.55 22.44 5.49
N GLN A 63 -9.23 22.15 4.38
CA GLN A 63 -10.04 23.12 3.64
C GLN A 63 -11.21 23.65 4.48
N LYS A 64 -11.83 22.84 5.34
CA LYS A 64 -12.81 23.31 6.31
C LYS A 64 -12.17 24.24 7.35
N ALA A 65 -10.96 23.93 7.82
CA ALA A 65 -10.24 24.83 8.72
C ALA A 65 -9.96 26.19 8.05
N LYS A 66 -9.48 26.20 6.80
CA LYS A 66 -9.28 27.42 5.98
C LYS A 66 -10.57 28.23 5.80
N LYS A 67 -11.71 27.56 5.66
CA LYS A 67 -13.02 28.22 5.52
C LYS A 67 -13.46 28.91 6.81
N GLU A 68 -13.21 28.25 7.96
CA GLU A 68 -13.52 28.83 9.29
C GLU A 68 -12.53 29.93 9.70
N ASP A 69 -11.29 29.83 9.24
CA ASP A 69 -10.20 30.77 9.50
C ASP A 69 -9.29 30.92 8.27
N PRO A 70 -9.61 31.83 7.34
CA PRO A 70 -8.82 32.04 6.14
C PRO A 70 -7.38 32.49 6.39
N GLU A 71 -7.09 32.97 7.61
CA GLU A 71 -5.76 33.44 8.00
C GLU A 71 -4.94 32.38 8.75
N MET A 72 -5.48 31.18 8.98
CA MET A 72 -4.79 30.08 9.67
C MET A 72 -3.72 29.44 8.77
N ALA A 73 -2.48 29.91 8.83
CA ALA A 73 -1.35 29.41 8.01
C ALA A 73 -1.18 27.89 8.07
N MET A 74 -1.34 27.29 9.28
CA MET A 74 -1.19 25.84 9.45
C MET A 74 -2.27 25.01 8.74
N ALA A 75 -3.42 25.58 8.40
CA ALA A 75 -4.43 24.87 7.60
C ALA A 75 -3.98 24.74 6.12
N TYR A 76 -3.27 25.72 5.59
CA TYR A 76 -2.65 25.64 4.26
C TYR A 76 -1.43 24.70 4.25
N TRP A 77 -0.59 24.78 5.30
CA TRP A 77 0.48 23.81 5.50
C TRP A 77 -0.06 22.37 5.49
N GLY A 78 -1.11 22.10 6.25
CA GLY A 78 -1.72 20.77 6.33
C GLY A 78 -2.29 20.32 4.98
N GLU A 79 -2.96 21.20 4.23
CA GLU A 79 -3.46 20.90 2.89
C GLU A 79 -2.28 20.58 1.94
N ALA A 80 -1.21 21.39 1.94
CA ALA A 80 -0.03 21.12 1.13
C ALA A 80 0.61 19.75 1.44
N MET A 81 0.67 19.36 2.72
CA MET A 81 1.17 18.06 3.15
C MET A 81 0.34 16.88 2.62
N THR A 82 -0.95 17.08 2.31
CA THR A 82 -1.79 16.00 1.75
C THR A 82 -1.48 15.65 0.30
N TYR A 83 -0.67 16.44 -0.39
CA TYR A 83 -0.25 16.20 -1.76
C TYR A 83 1.10 15.47 -1.85
N ASN A 84 1.73 15.12 -0.72
CA ASN A 84 2.95 14.34 -0.68
C ASN A 84 2.70 12.99 0.00
N HIS A 85 2.76 11.92 -0.80
CA HIS A 85 2.55 10.55 -0.35
C HIS A 85 3.91 9.86 -0.20
N SER A 86 4.61 10.19 0.88
CA SER A 86 6.05 9.90 1.09
C SER A 86 6.45 8.45 0.82
N LEU A 87 5.67 7.45 1.32
CA LEU A 87 6.01 6.03 1.19
C LEU A 87 5.67 5.45 -0.19
N TRP A 88 4.75 6.09 -0.92
CA TRP A 88 4.42 5.69 -2.29
C TRP A 88 5.24 6.45 -3.33
N GLN A 89 6.13 7.33 -2.88
CA GLN A 89 6.97 8.18 -3.73
C GLN A 89 6.16 9.07 -4.68
N GLU A 90 4.91 9.41 -4.30
CA GLU A 90 3.97 10.23 -5.05
C GLU A 90 3.97 11.68 -4.59
N GLN A 91 3.77 12.60 -5.52
CA GLN A 91 3.61 14.00 -5.19
C GLN A 91 2.80 14.76 -6.24
N ASP A 92 1.65 15.30 -5.85
CA ASP A 92 0.86 16.22 -6.68
C ASP A 92 1.44 17.65 -6.58
N TYR A 93 2.59 17.84 -7.24
CA TYR A 93 3.41 19.05 -7.12
C TYR A 93 2.65 20.33 -7.50
N VAL A 94 1.85 20.29 -8.58
CA VAL A 94 1.17 21.47 -9.12
C VAL A 94 0.10 21.96 -8.13
N ASP A 95 -0.71 21.06 -7.60
CA ASP A 95 -1.77 21.40 -6.65
C ASP A 95 -1.20 21.91 -5.33
N ALA A 96 -0.11 21.29 -4.85
CA ALA A 96 0.60 21.76 -3.67
C ALA A 96 1.20 23.18 -3.87
N ALA A 97 1.80 23.45 -5.03
CA ALA A 97 2.38 24.75 -5.34
C ALA A 97 1.34 25.88 -5.25
N ILE A 98 0.11 25.65 -5.76
CA ILE A 98 -0.99 26.60 -5.66
C ILE A 98 -1.34 26.90 -4.19
N VAL A 99 -1.37 25.88 -3.33
CA VAL A 99 -1.66 26.05 -1.91
C VAL A 99 -0.53 26.78 -1.19
N LEU A 100 0.73 26.51 -1.56
CA LEU A 100 1.90 27.17 -0.98
C LEU A 100 2.00 28.64 -1.37
N GLU A 101 1.62 29.04 -2.58
CA GLU A 101 1.50 30.45 -2.96
C GLU A 101 0.48 31.17 -2.08
N GLN A 102 -0.68 30.56 -1.79
CA GLN A 102 -1.67 31.12 -0.85
C GLN A 102 -1.11 31.21 0.58
N LEU A 103 -0.36 30.20 1.01
CA LEU A 103 0.29 30.19 2.33
C LEU A 103 1.27 31.34 2.48
N ASP A 104 2.09 31.63 1.47
CA ASP A 104 3.07 32.71 1.49
C ASP A 104 2.40 34.09 1.60
N GLU A 105 1.29 34.30 0.91
CA GLU A 105 0.51 35.55 1.01
C GLU A 105 -0.01 35.78 2.44
N ILE A 106 -0.50 34.74 3.08
CA ILE A 106 -1.09 34.78 4.42
C ILE A 106 0.02 34.91 5.48
N ASN A 107 1.07 34.09 5.40
CA ASN A 107 2.13 34.05 6.38
C ASN A 107 2.90 35.38 6.46
N SER A 108 2.97 36.15 5.36
CA SER A 108 3.55 37.48 5.35
C SER A 108 2.79 38.54 6.18
N GLN A 109 1.55 38.25 6.58
CA GLN A 109 0.63 39.19 7.24
C GLN A 109 0.29 38.80 8.68
N GLN A 110 0.69 37.61 9.14
CA GLN A 110 0.30 37.03 10.44
C GLN A 110 1.48 36.79 11.38
N GLU A 111 1.22 36.85 12.68
CA GLU A 111 2.14 36.35 13.70
C GLU A 111 1.94 34.85 13.90
N THR A 112 2.80 34.04 13.26
CA THR A 112 2.94 32.61 13.50
C THR A 112 4.00 32.34 14.57
N THR A 113 3.88 31.20 15.26
CA THR A 113 4.91 30.78 16.23
C THR A 113 6.19 30.34 15.52
N GLU A 114 7.31 30.28 16.25
CA GLU A 114 8.58 29.78 15.69
C GLU A 114 8.45 28.36 15.14
N LEU A 115 7.74 27.48 15.85
CA LEU A 115 7.46 26.11 15.38
C LEU A 115 6.65 26.07 14.08
N GLU A 116 5.62 26.91 13.97
CA GLU A 116 4.80 27.00 12.75
C GLU A 116 5.63 27.47 11.56
N ASN A 117 6.47 28.51 11.75
CA ASN A 117 7.38 28.97 10.70
C ASN A 117 8.37 27.90 10.27
N ASP A 118 8.95 27.15 11.19
CA ASP A 118 9.85 26.04 10.89
C ASP A 118 9.14 24.91 10.12
N LEU A 119 7.89 24.58 10.46
CA LEU A 119 7.10 23.58 9.72
C LEU A 119 6.70 24.09 8.32
N ILE A 120 6.43 25.38 8.18
CA ILE A 120 6.17 26.01 6.87
C ILE A 120 7.45 26.00 6.02
N GLU A 121 8.63 26.29 6.58
CA GLU A 121 9.89 26.18 5.87
C GLU A 121 10.14 24.72 5.42
N ALA A 122 9.85 23.74 6.27
CA ALA A 122 9.98 22.32 5.93
C ALA A 122 9.15 21.95 4.69
N VAL A 123 7.88 22.36 4.63
CA VAL A 123 7.03 22.03 3.47
C VAL A 123 7.50 22.74 2.20
N HIS A 124 8.09 23.93 2.27
CA HIS A 124 8.71 24.59 1.11
C HIS A 124 9.93 23.82 0.59
N ILE A 125 10.72 23.19 1.47
CA ILE A 125 11.82 22.30 1.05
C ILE A 125 11.27 21.11 0.27
N LEU A 126 10.17 20.51 0.75
CA LEU A 126 9.50 19.36 0.13
C LEU A 126 8.97 19.68 -1.29
N TYR A 127 8.66 20.95 -1.56
CA TYR A 127 8.16 21.43 -2.85
C TYR A 127 9.09 22.45 -3.54
N LYS A 128 10.40 22.40 -3.24
CA LYS A 128 11.37 23.34 -3.79
C LYS A 128 11.37 23.30 -5.31
N PRO A 129 11.15 24.44 -5.99
CA PRO A 129 11.14 24.49 -7.46
C PRO A 129 12.47 24.07 -8.10
N LYS A 130 12.40 23.46 -9.29
CA LYS A 130 13.57 23.07 -10.09
C LYS A 130 14.54 22.13 -9.37
N THR A 131 14.03 21.32 -8.46
CA THR A 131 14.79 20.33 -7.71
C THR A 131 14.09 18.97 -7.91
N GLU A 132 14.86 17.90 -8.12
CA GLU A 132 14.31 16.57 -8.26
C GLU A 132 13.63 16.11 -6.95
N LYS A 133 12.60 15.26 -7.07
CA LYS A 133 11.84 14.79 -5.90
C LYS A 133 12.75 14.14 -4.86
N LYS A 134 13.67 13.29 -5.29
CA LYS A 134 14.66 12.65 -4.41
C LYS A 134 15.46 13.65 -3.56
N GLU A 135 15.97 14.70 -4.21
CA GLU A 135 16.74 15.75 -3.51
C GLU A 135 15.87 16.52 -2.53
N ARG A 136 14.58 16.74 -2.88
CA ARG A 136 13.62 17.41 -1.98
C ARG A 136 13.31 16.53 -0.76
N ASP A 137 13.06 15.23 -0.96
CA ASP A 137 12.76 14.30 0.13
C ASP A 137 13.94 14.15 1.10
N ILE A 138 15.17 14.05 0.58
CA ILE A 138 16.39 14.04 1.40
C ILE A 138 16.54 15.35 2.16
N GLY A 139 16.42 16.50 1.47
CA GLY A 139 16.53 17.82 2.10
C GLY A 139 15.46 18.05 3.17
N TYR A 140 14.23 17.59 2.92
CA TYR A 140 13.15 17.62 3.92
C TYR A 140 13.49 16.77 5.13
N SER A 141 14.02 15.55 4.94
CA SER A 141 14.40 14.67 6.05
C SER A 141 15.55 15.26 6.89
N GLU A 142 16.56 15.86 6.24
CA GLU A 142 17.66 16.54 6.93
C GLU A 142 17.16 17.76 7.74
N PHE A 143 16.26 18.54 7.16
CA PHE A 143 15.66 19.68 7.86
C PHE A 143 14.80 19.23 9.03
N MET A 144 13.96 18.20 8.86
CA MET A 144 13.19 17.59 9.96
C MET A 144 14.08 17.02 11.06
N GLU A 145 15.29 16.50 10.75
CA GLU A 145 16.27 16.13 11.76
C GLU A 145 16.70 17.33 12.62
N SER A 146 16.92 18.48 11.98
CA SER A 146 17.27 19.72 12.70
C SER A 146 16.14 20.18 13.61
N LEU A 147 14.89 20.10 13.15
CA LEU A 147 13.72 20.42 13.95
C LEU A 147 13.54 19.45 15.13
N TYR A 148 13.75 18.16 14.90
CA TYR A 148 13.71 17.15 15.97
C TYR A 148 14.74 17.43 17.07
N LYS A 149 15.92 17.95 16.71
CA LYS A 149 16.94 18.38 17.68
C LYS A 149 16.54 19.69 18.41
N LYS A 150 15.87 20.61 17.67
CA LYS A 150 15.40 21.91 18.21
C LYS A 150 14.19 21.74 19.13
N TYR A 151 13.28 20.80 18.82
CA TYR A 151 12.03 20.56 19.54
C TYR A 151 11.91 19.11 20.06
N PRO A 152 12.80 18.66 20.94
CA PRO A 152 12.92 17.24 21.32
C PRO A 152 11.69 16.67 22.05
N ALA A 153 10.83 17.52 22.62
CA ALA A 153 9.58 17.13 23.28
C ALA A 153 8.34 17.19 22.38
N ASN A 154 8.48 17.67 21.14
CA ASN A 154 7.35 17.81 20.22
C ASN A 154 7.10 16.49 19.46
N GLN A 155 5.96 15.85 19.75
CA GLN A 155 5.60 14.55 19.19
C GLN A 155 5.33 14.61 17.67
N GLU A 156 4.77 15.73 17.17
CA GLU A 156 4.46 15.89 15.75
C GLU A 156 5.73 16.09 14.92
N VAL A 157 6.67 16.90 15.39
CA VAL A 157 7.98 17.04 14.77
C VAL A 157 8.70 15.67 14.72
N ALA A 158 8.65 14.93 15.83
CA ALA A 158 9.24 13.58 15.88
C ALA A 158 8.54 12.62 14.91
N ALA A 159 7.20 12.66 14.81
CA ALA A 159 6.43 11.78 13.90
C ALA A 159 6.71 12.10 12.42
N PHE A 160 6.70 13.38 12.02
CA PHE A 160 7.04 13.77 10.66
C PHE A 160 8.50 13.50 10.32
N TYR A 161 9.43 13.62 11.28
CA TYR A 161 10.80 13.20 11.09
C TYR A 161 10.90 11.67 10.88
N ALA A 162 10.21 10.86 11.68
CA ALA A 162 10.18 9.41 11.46
C ALA A 162 9.65 9.06 10.06
N LEU A 163 8.55 9.70 9.62
CA LEU A 163 8.01 9.50 8.27
C LEU A 163 8.98 9.95 7.18
N SER A 164 9.64 11.10 7.35
CA SER A 164 10.58 11.63 6.35
C SER A 164 11.80 10.73 6.14
N LEU A 165 12.24 10.03 7.18
CA LEU A 165 13.30 9.02 7.07
C LEU A 165 12.88 7.88 6.14
N LEU A 166 11.67 7.34 6.32
CA LEU A 166 11.16 6.28 5.44
C LEU A 166 10.99 6.79 4.00
N GLY A 167 10.42 8.00 3.84
CA GLY A 167 10.20 8.62 2.54
C GLY A 167 11.47 9.06 1.81
N SER A 168 12.62 9.20 2.49
CA SER A 168 13.91 9.54 1.88
C SER A 168 14.60 8.35 1.20
N VAL A 169 14.11 7.12 1.41
CA VAL A 169 14.58 5.92 0.71
C VAL A 169 13.80 5.79 -0.60
N GLU A 170 14.45 6.04 -1.72
CA GLU A 170 13.82 6.14 -3.04
C GLU A 170 13.25 4.81 -3.53
N GLU A 171 14.04 3.74 -3.43
CA GLU A 171 13.64 2.40 -3.84
C GLU A 171 13.97 1.38 -2.75
N GLY A 172 13.01 0.51 -2.48
CA GLY A 172 13.20 -0.61 -1.58
C GLY A 172 13.24 -0.21 -0.10
N ARG A 173 14.21 -0.76 0.65
CA ARG A 173 14.30 -0.63 2.10
C ARG A 173 15.75 -0.44 2.54
N ASP A 174 15.98 0.47 3.45
CA ASP A 174 17.24 0.64 4.18
C ASP A 174 17.00 0.36 5.67
N ASP A 175 17.52 -0.76 6.18
CA ASP A 175 17.27 -1.19 7.56
C ASP A 175 17.84 -0.23 8.61
N VAL A 176 18.90 0.53 8.27
CA VAL A 176 19.48 1.52 9.18
C VAL A 176 18.57 2.74 9.30
N ILE A 177 18.10 3.26 8.15
CA ILE A 177 17.19 4.41 8.09
C ILE A 177 15.83 4.04 8.70
N TYR A 178 15.26 2.89 8.31
CA TYR A 178 13.99 2.40 8.84
C TYR A 178 14.08 2.12 10.34
N GLY A 179 15.18 1.53 10.81
CA GLY A 179 15.43 1.32 12.25
C GLY A 179 15.54 2.63 13.05
N LYS A 180 16.07 3.72 12.44
CA LYS A 180 16.08 5.06 13.05
C LYS A 180 14.67 5.61 13.18
N GLY A 181 13.84 5.50 12.13
CA GLY A 181 12.41 5.86 12.16
C GLY A 181 11.64 5.11 13.24
N ALA A 182 11.81 3.78 13.29
CA ALA A 182 11.21 2.93 14.31
C ALA A 182 11.57 3.35 15.74
N LYS A 183 12.82 3.71 15.99
CA LYS A 183 13.28 4.16 17.31
C LYS A 183 12.58 5.45 17.74
N ILE A 184 12.39 6.38 16.81
CA ILE A 184 11.68 7.64 17.06
C ILE A 184 10.21 7.36 17.36
N ALA A 185 9.53 6.59 16.51
CA ALA A 185 8.14 6.20 16.69
C ALA A 185 7.90 5.50 18.05
N LYS A 186 8.78 4.56 18.44
CA LYS A 186 8.74 3.93 19.77
C LYS A 186 8.94 4.95 20.91
N GLY A 187 9.72 6.00 20.69
CA GLY A 187 9.88 7.11 21.65
C GLY A 187 8.57 7.83 21.89
N ILE A 188 7.83 8.17 20.83
CA ILE A 188 6.51 8.82 20.91
C ILE A 188 5.51 7.92 21.64
N LEU A 189 5.45 6.63 21.30
CA LEU A 189 4.48 5.68 21.86
C LEU A 189 4.65 5.44 23.37
N LYS A 190 5.82 5.68 23.94
CA LYS A 190 6.03 5.61 25.39
C LYS A 190 5.23 6.67 26.16
N GLU A 191 5.04 7.85 25.57
CA GLU A 191 4.32 8.96 26.19
C GLU A 191 2.89 9.10 25.69
N ASN A 192 2.66 8.77 24.41
CA ASN A 192 1.36 8.81 23.75
C ASN A 192 1.11 7.48 22.98
N PRO A 193 0.62 6.43 23.64
CA PRO A 193 0.36 5.14 23.01
C PRO A 193 -0.76 5.18 21.96
N ASN A 194 -1.53 6.27 21.91
CA ASN A 194 -2.62 6.49 20.97
C ASN A 194 -2.25 7.45 19.82
N HIS A 195 -0.97 7.71 19.59
CA HIS A 195 -0.51 8.53 18.47
C HIS A 195 -0.60 7.77 17.15
N PRO A 196 -1.53 8.11 16.22
CA PRO A 196 -1.79 7.31 15.03
C PRO A 196 -0.56 7.25 14.11
N GLY A 197 0.12 8.38 13.88
CA GLY A 197 1.34 8.41 13.05
C GLY A 197 2.46 7.55 13.62
N ALA A 198 2.68 7.55 14.92
CA ALA A 198 3.74 6.75 15.53
C ALA A 198 3.46 5.24 15.41
N LEU A 199 2.20 4.81 15.58
CA LEU A 199 1.79 3.41 15.34
C LEU A 199 1.97 3.02 13.87
N HIS A 200 1.52 3.86 12.97
CA HIS A 200 1.57 3.67 11.53
C HIS A 200 3.01 3.56 11.02
N TYR A 201 3.85 4.54 11.36
CA TYR A 201 5.23 4.59 10.88
C TYR A 201 6.11 3.49 11.50
N LEU A 202 5.77 3.04 12.73
CA LEU A 202 6.43 1.88 13.33
C LEU A 202 6.09 0.59 12.57
N ILE A 203 4.84 0.42 12.11
CA ILE A 203 4.45 -0.73 11.27
C ILE A 203 5.27 -0.72 9.99
N HIS A 204 5.28 0.39 9.24
CA HIS A 204 6.08 0.50 8.00
C HIS A 204 7.59 0.36 8.23
N SER A 205 8.07 0.72 9.41
CA SER A 205 9.49 0.53 9.73
C SER A 205 9.87 -0.95 9.86
N TYR A 206 8.91 -1.86 10.09
CA TYR A 206 9.16 -3.26 10.39
C TYR A 206 8.23 -4.24 9.65
N ASP A 207 7.68 -3.85 8.51
CA ASP A 207 6.77 -4.69 7.71
C ASP A 207 7.48 -5.72 6.80
N ASP A 208 8.52 -6.33 7.30
CA ASP A 208 9.26 -7.43 6.67
C ASP A 208 9.38 -8.64 7.62
N PRO A 209 9.59 -9.87 7.09
CA PRO A 209 9.60 -11.08 7.90
C PRO A 209 10.66 -11.12 9.01
N ASN A 210 11.77 -10.39 8.86
CA ASN A 210 12.85 -10.39 9.86
C ASN A 210 12.52 -9.48 11.05
N HIS A 211 11.75 -8.42 10.83
CA HIS A 211 11.50 -7.37 11.82
C HIS A 211 10.03 -7.30 12.30
N ALA A 212 9.08 -7.94 11.61
CA ALA A 212 7.64 -7.82 11.87
C ALA A 212 7.24 -8.01 13.34
N SER A 213 7.86 -8.96 14.03
CA SER A 213 7.60 -9.22 15.45
C SER A 213 7.85 -8.01 16.36
N LEU A 214 8.71 -7.06 15.92
CA LEU A 214 9.05 -5.83 16.67
C LEU A 214 7.95 -4.76 16.58
N ALA A 215 6.98 -4.91 15.66
CA ALA A 215 5.85 -4.02 15.47
C ALA A 215 4.49 -4.68 15.75
N LEU A 216 4.45 -5.93 16.23
CA LEU A 216 3.18 -6.66 16.47
C LEU A 216 2.27 -5.93 17.46
N ASP A 217 2.81 -5.37 18.54
CA ASP A 217 2.02 -4.60 19.50
C ASP A 217 1.43 -3.33 18.88
N ALA A 218 2.18 -2.65 18.02
CA ALA A 218 1.68 -1.47 17.29
C ALA A 218 0.58 -1.86 16.30
N ALA A 219 0.74 -2.97 15.58
CA ALA A 219 -0.28 -3.52 14.69
C ALA A 219 -1.57 -3.82 15.45
N ASN A 220 -1.49 -4.53 16.59
CA ASN A 220 -2.63 -4.87 17.43
C ASN A 220 -3.34 -3.65 18.07
N ALA A 221 -2.63 -2.53 18.19
CA ALA A 221 -3.16 -1.30 18.77
C ALA A 221 -3.78 -0.38 17.71
N TYR A 222 -3.20 -0.28 16.52
CA TYR A 222 -3.52 0.80 15.57
C TYR A 222 -4.98 0.77 15.10
N SER A 223 -5.52 -0.38 14.74
CA SER A 223 -6.94 -0.51 14.35
C SER A 223 -7.93 -0.13 15.46
N LYS A 224 -7.51 -0.22 16.72
CA LYS A 224 -8.33 0.20 17.88
C LYS A 224 -8.21 1.69 18.18
N VAL A 225 -7.06 2.28 17.86
CA VAL A 225 -6.78 3.71 18.07
C VAL A 225 -7.46 4.56 16.99
N ALA A 226 -7.47 4.09 15.73
CA ALA A 226 -8.05 4.83 14.61
C ALA A 226 -9.05 3.98 13.80
N PRO A 227 -10.14 3.47 14.43
CA PRO A 227 -11.09 2.57 13.77
C PRO A 227 -11.93 3.25 12.67
N ASP A 228 -11.94 4.58 12.58
CA ASP A 228 -12.66 5.33 11.55
C ASP A 228 -11.77 5.66 10.33
N ALA A 229 -10.50 5.26 10.32
CA ALA A 229 -9.60 5.36 9.20
C ALA A 229 -9.45 3.99 8.51
N SER A 230 -9.87 3.89 7.26
CA SER A 230 -9.87 2.62 6.52
C SER A 230 -8.44 2.07 6.35
N HIS A 231 -7.48 2.96 6.11
CA HIS A 231 -6.07 2.59 6.02
C HIS A 231 -5.50 2.11 7.37
N ALA A 232 -5.87 2.73 8.50
CA ALA A 232 -5.45 2.28 9.82
C ALA A 232 -5.98 0.88 10.18
N LEU A 233 -7.14 0.50 9.64
CA LEU A 233 -7.69 -0.85 9.78
C LEU A 233 -6.94 -1.88 8.91
N HIS A 234 -6.38 -1.46 7.77
CA HIS A 234 -5.58 -2.30 6.88
C HIS A 234 -4.16 -2.52 7.41
N MET A 235 -3.52 -1.49 7.93
CA MET A 235 -2.09 -1.48 8.29
C MET A 235 -1.60 -2.63 9.17
N PRO A 236 -2.37 -3.13 10.15
CA PRO A 236 -1.97 -4.31 10.91
C PRO A 236 -1.67 -5.53 10.03
N SER A 237 -2.35 -5.65 8.88
CA SER A 237 -2.16 -6.79 7.97
C SER A 237 -0.76 -6.86 7.35
N HIS A 238 0.01 -5.75 7.28
CA HIS A 238 1.41 -5.75 6.87
C HIS A 238 2.25 -6.65 7.77
N ILE A 239 2.08 -6.49 9.08
CA ILE A 239 2.78 -7.31 10.08
C ILE A 239 2.24 -8.74 10.09
N TYR A 240 0.91 -8.90 9.99
CA TYR A 240 0.29 -10.22 10.01
C TYR A 240 0.67 -11.08 8.79
N VAL A 241 0.78 -10.50 7.59
CA VAL A 241 1.28 -11.22 6.39
C VAL A 241 2.73 -11.63 6.57
N ALA A 242 3.60 -10.70 7.04
CA ALA A 242 5.01 -10.96 7.28
C ALA A 242 5.25 -12.04 8.37
N MET A 243 4.24 -12.32 9.22
CA MET A 243 4.27 -13.35 10.25
C MET A 243 3.43 -14.59 9.92
N GLY A 244 2.71 -14.63 8.79
CA GLY A 244 1.81 -15.75 8.43
C GLY A 244 0.56 -15.86 9.30
N MET A 245 0.09 -14.77 9.90
CA MET A 245 -1.09 -14.70 10.78
C MET A 245 -2.37 -14.49 9.96
N TRP A 246 -2.77 -15.49 9.18
CA TRP A 246 -3.78 -15.34 8.12
C TRP A 246 -5.18 -14.98 8.61
N ASP A 247 -5.61 -15.45 9.79
CA ASP A 247 -6.92 -15.07 10.35
C ASP A 247 -6.97 -13.58 10.70
N ASP A 248 -5.85 -13.02 11.19
CA ASP A 248 -5.71 -11.60 11.49
C ASP A 248 -5.61 -10.76 10.20
N VAL A 249 -4.95 -11.26 9.15
CA VAL A 249 -4.95 -10.65 7.81
C VAL A 249 -6.38 -10.51 7.29
N ILE A 250 -7.17 -11.59 7.35
CA ILE A 250 -8.56 -11.61 6.90
C ILE A 250 -9.40 -10.61 7.69
N SER A 251 -9.37 -10.67 9.03
CA SER A 251 -10.19 -9.81 9.88
C SER A 251 -9.87 -8.32 9.70
N SER A 252 -8.60 -7.97 9.60
CA SER A 252 -8.10 -6.61 9.38
C SER A 252 -8.60 -6.06 8.05
N ASN A 253 -8.49 -6.83 6.97
CA ASN A 253 -8.88 -6.37 5.64
C ASN A 253 -10.40 -6.39 5.41
N ILE A 254 -11.17 -7.25 6.07
CA ILE A 254 -12.64 -7.14 6.12
C ILE A 254 -13.05 -5.81 6.72
N ALA A 255 -12.47 -5.45 7.88
CA ALA A 255 -12.79 -4.19 8.56
C ALA A 255 -12.43 -2.97 7.70
N SER A 256 -11.24 -2.97 7.10
CA SER A 256 -10.76 -1.90 6.20
C SER A 256 -11.65 -1.76 4.97
N TYR A 257 -11.93 -2.87 4.29
CA TYR A 257 -12.78 -2.84 3.09
C TYR A 257 -14.19 -2.34 3.43
N GLN A 258 -14.79 -2.80 4.55
CA GLN A 258 -16.08 -2.32 5.00
C GLN A 258 -16.07 -0.81 5.32
N ALA A 259 -15.01 -0.29 5.95
CA ALA A 259 -14.87 1.14 6.20
C ALA A 259 -14.82 1.94 4.90
N SER A 260 -14.12 1.44 3.85
CA SER A 260 -14.11 2.07 2.53
C SER A 260 -15.50 2.09 1.87
N LEU A 261 -16.29 1.03 2.02
CA LEU A 261 -17.67 0.98 1.52
C LEU A 261 -18.58 1.99 2.25
N ASN A 262 -18.46 2.08 3.57
CA ASN A 262 -19.21 3.03 4.37
C ASN A 262 -18.86 4.48 3.97
N ARG A 263 -17.57 4.77 3.71
CA ARG A 263 -17.12 6.06 3.19
C ARG A 263 -17.73 6.35 1.81
N MET A 264 -17.66 5.37 0.91
CA MET A 264 -18.21 5.47 -0.44
C MET A 264 -19.72 5.81 -0.40
N GLU A 265 -20.48 5.10 0.40
CA GLU A 265 -21.92 5.34 0.57
C GLU A 265 -22.19 6.73 1.19
N LYS A 266 -21.53 7.08 2.29
CA LYS A 266 -21.70 8.36 3.00
C LYS A 266 -21.42 9.58 2.13
N LYS A 267 -20.44 9.46 1.22
CA LYS A 267 -20.00 10.55 0.32
C LYS A 267 -20.59 10.44 -1.09
N ASN A 268 -21.35 9.38 -1.39
CA ASN A 268 -21.90 9.09 -2.72
C ASN A 268 -20.79 9.04 -3.81
N LEU A 269 -19.73 8.30 -3.53
CA LEU A 269 -18.58 8.11 -4.42
C LEU A 269 -18.80 6.88 -5.32
N ASP A 270 -18.01 6.77 -6.39
CA ASP A 270 -18.05 5.65 -7.32
C ASP A 270 -17.20 4.44 -6.84
N ASN A 271 -17.13 3.40 -7.69
CA ASN A 271 -16.41 2.17 -7.38
C ASN A 271 -14.91 2.36 -7.14
N ASP A 272 -14.28 3.40 -7.68
CA ASP A 272 -12.84 3.67 -7.44
C ASP A 272 -12.52 4.07 -6.01
N SER A 273 -13.54 4.47 -5.25
CA SER A 273 -13.42 4.77 -3.83
C SER A 273 -13.40 3.53 -2.93
N ARG A 274 -13.63 2.34 -3.51
CA ARG A 274 -13.47 1.07 -2.78
C ARG A 274 -12.01 0.85 -2.41
N GLY A 275 -11.79 0.26 -1.26
CA GLY A 275 -10.46 -0.15 -0.79
C GLY A 275 -9.91 -1.37 -1.56
N TYR A 276 -9.65 -1.23 -2.87
CA TYR A 276 -9.17 -2.35 -3.71
C TYR A 276 -7.88 -2.98 -3.18
N HIS A 277 -7.02 -2.18 -2.55
CA HIS A 277 -5.78 -2.67 -1.95
C HIS A 277 -6.09 -3.66 -0.80
N ALA A 278 -6.92 -3.27 0.17
CA ALA A 278 -7.35 -4.16 1.23
C ALA A 278 -8.16 -5.35 0.70
N PHE A 279 -8.91 -5.17 -0.40
CA PHE A 279 -9.66 -6.23 -1.05
C PHE A 279 -8.72 -7.30 -1.65
N HIS A 280 -7.63 -6.91 -2.29
CA HIS A 280 -6.62 -7.85 -2.79
C HIS A 280 -5.92 -8.62 -1.65
N TRP A 281 -5.56 -7.93 -0.54
CA TRP A 281 -4.94 -8.59 0.60
C TRP A 281 -5.90 -9.56 1.32
N LEU A 282 -7.20 -9.24 1.33
CA LEU A 282 -8.25 -10.13 1.83
C LEU A 282 -8.35 -11.40 0.99
N GLU A 283 -8.34 -11.27 -0.35
CA GLU A 283 -8.30 -12.41 -1.26
C GLU A 283 -7.09 -13.30 -0.99
N TYR A 284 -5.89 -12.70 -0.86
CA TYR A 284 -4.69 -13.43 -0.53
C TYR A 284 -4.80 -14.18 0.81
N GLY A 285 -5.35 -13.54 1.84
CA GLY A 285 -5.61 -14.17 3.13
C GLY A 285 -6.54 -15.39 3.00
N TYR A 286 -7.65 -15.28 2.25
CA TYR A 286 -8.53 -16.41 1.99
C TYR A 286 -7.84 -17.57 1.29
N LEU A 287 -6.99 -17.30 0.31
CA LEU A 287 -6.22 -18.32 -0.42
C LEU A 287 -5.23 -19.03 0.51
N GLN A 288 -4.57 -18.31 1.41
CA GLN A 288 -3.68 -18.92 2.41
C GLN A 288 -4.41 -19.78 3.44
N LYS A 289 -5.71 -19.55 3.66
CA LYS A 289 -6.59 -20.42 4.47
C LYS A 289 -7.25 -21.54 3.67
N GLY A 290 -7.00 -21.62 2.35
CA GLY A 290 -7.62 -22.61 1.46
C GLY A 290 -9.07 -22.30 1.06
N ASN A 291 -9.56 -21.08 1.33
CA ASN A 291 -10.92 -20.63 1.00
C ASN A 291 -11.00 -20.12 -0.46
N GLN A 292 -10.78 -21.04 -1.42
CA GLN A 292 -10.70 -20.70 -2.85
C GLN A 292 -12.01 -20.14 -3.41
N GLU A 293 -13.15 -20.58 -2.92
CA GLU A 293 -14.46 -20.10 -3.42
C GLU A 293 -14.69 -18.62 -3.08
N GLU A 294 -14.34 -18.19 -1.86
CA GLU A 294 -14.43 -16.76 -1.51
C GLU A 294 -13.45 -15.91 -2.32
N ALA A 295 -12.22 -16.40 -2.51
CA ALA A 295 -11.23 -15.73 -3.35
C ALA A 295 -11.71 -15.61 -4.80
N LYS A 296 -12.26 -16.68 -5.39
CA LYS A 296 -12.83 -16.68 -6.73
C LYS A 296 -13.93 -15.65 -6.90
N LYS A 297 -14.85 -15.59 -5.93
CA LYS A 297 -15.91 -14.58 -5.92
C LYS A 297 -15.34 -13.16 -5.92
N MET A 298 -14.28 -12.91 -5.16
CA MET A 298 -13.63 -11.59 -5.09
C MET A 298 -13.03 -11.19 -6.44
N VAL A 299 -12.38 -12.10 -7.17
CA VAL A 299 -11.91 -11.82 -8.54
C VAL A 299 -13.04 -11.45 -9.47
N LEU A 300 -14.18 -12.18 -9.40
CA LEU A 300 -15.35 -11.89 -10.22
C LEU A 300 -16.02 -10.56 -9.85
N ASP A 301 -16.08 -10.23 -8.56
CA ASP A 301 -16.55 -8.92 -8.09
C ASP A 301 -15.62 -7.79 -8.58
N MET A 302 -14.29 -7.97 -8.52
CA MET A 302 -13.33 -6.99 -9.04
C MET A 302 -13.48 -6.77 -10.56
N LYS A 303 -13.66 -7.86 -11.32
CA LYS A 303 -14.00 -7.78 -12.76
C LYS A 303 -15.26 -6.93 -13.01
N LYS A 304 -16.30 -7.13 -12.18
CA LYS A 304 -17.55 -6.35 -12.26
C LYS A 304 -17.28 -4.87 -11.93
N TYR A 305 -16.55 -4.55 -10.86
CA TYR A 305 -16.25 -3.18 -10.49
C TYR A 305 -15.46 -2.45 -11.58
N ALA A 306 -14.47 -3.13 -12.19
CA ALA A 306 -13.71 -2.58 -13.32
C ALA A 306 -14.56 -2.41 -14.58
N ALA A 307 -15.60 -3.21 -14.81
CA ALA A 307 -16.53 -3.03 -15.92
C ALA A 307 -17.47 -1.83 -15.69
N GLU A 308 -17.85 -1.55 -14.45
CA GLU A 308 -18.68 -0.39 -14.08
C GLU A 308 -17.89 0.93 -14.10
N THR A 309 -16.62 0.90 -13.63
CA THR A 309 -15.69 2.05 -13.60
C THR A 309 -14.32 1.60 -14.10
N PRO A 310 -14.05 1.68 -15.44
CA PRO A 310 -12.84 1.12 -16.04
C PRO A 310 -11.61 2.02 -15.88
N SER A 311 -11.32 2.44 -14.65
CA SER A 311 -10.13 3.23 -14.32
C SER A 311 -8.84 2.41 -14.41
N LYS A 312 -7.67 3.09 -14.46
CA LYS A 312 -6.36 2.42 -14.31
C LYS A 312 -6.30 1.61 -13.02
N LYS A 313 -6.73 2.21 -11.89
CA LYS A 313 -6.74 1.59 -10.57
C LYS A 313 -7.56 0.29 -10.54
N ALA A 314 -8.76 0.31 -11.10
CA ALA A 314 -9.61 -0.88 -11.16
C ALA A 314 -8.99 -1.99 -12.03
N ARG A 315 -8.47 -1.66 -13.23
CA ARG A 315 -7.83 -2.62 -14.14
C ARG A 315 -6.57 -3.26 -13.55
N VAL A 316 -5.73 -2.46 -12.87
CA VAL A 316 -4.56 -2.96 -12.12
C VAL A 316 -4.99 -4.01 -11.10
N HIS A 317 -6.03 -3.73 -10.31
CA HIS A 317 -6.47 -4.67 -9.29
C HIS A 317 -7.13 -5.94 -9.87
N VAL A 318 -7.73 -5.87 -11.08
CA VAL A 318 -8.14 -7.11 -11.79
C VAL A 318 -6.92 -7.97 -12.10
N VAL A 319 -5.79 -7.38 -12.56
CA VAL A 319 -4.56 -8.13 -12.83
C VAL A 319 -4.00 -8.74 -11.54
N PHE A 320 -4.01 -7.98 -10.43
CA PHE A 320 -3.48 -8.46 -9.15
C PHE A 320 -4.31 -9.62 -8.60
N LEU A 321 -5.63 -9.47 -8.46
CA LEU A 321 -6.48 -10.54 -7.94
C LEU A 321 -6.47 -11.77 -8.87
N LYS A 322 -6.62 -11.57 -10.19
CA LYS A 322 -6.50 -12.66 -11.17
C LYS A 322 -5.20 -13.43 -10.99
N GLY A 323 -4.09 -12.71 -10.86
CA GLY A 323 -2.76 -13.31 -10.74
C GLY A 323 -2.58 -14.05 -9.42
N THR A 324 -2.98 -13.46 -8.32
CA THR A 324 -2.93 -14.08 -6.99
C THR A 324 -3.77 -15.37 -6.98
N TYR A 325 -5.02 -15.31 -7.48
CA TYR A 325 -5.87 -16.50 -7.57
C TYR A 325 -5.21 -17.64 -8.39
N LEU A 326 -4.78 -17.36 -9.61
CA LEU A 326 -4.22 -18.37 -10.52
C LEU A 326 -2.93 -18.99 -9.97
N THR A 327 -2.05 -18.19 -9.39
CA THR A 327 -0.79 -18.68 -8.84
C THR A 327 -0.96 -19.47 -7.54
N GLU A 328 -1.96 -19.14 -6.72
CA GLU A 328 -2.22 -19.86 -5.47
C GLU A 328 -3.05 -21.14 -5.67
N THR A 329 -3.96 -21.17 -6.66
CA THR A 329 -4.82 -22.34 -6.93
C THR A 329 -4.28 -23.30 -7.98
N ASP A 330 -3.46 -22.83 -8.91
CA ASP A 330 -3.01 -23.52 -10.12
C ASP A 330 -4.16 -23.84 -11.12
N GLU A 331 -5.29 -23.08 -11.05
CA GLU A 331 -6.48 -23.27 -11.91
C GLU A 331 -6.35 -22.46 -13.22
N TRP A 332 -5.52 -22.92 -14.16
CA TRP A 332 -5.19 -22.21 -15.40
C TRP A 332 -6.18 -22.39 -16.55
N ASP A 333 -7.14 -23.30 -16.47
CA ASP A 333 -8.16 -23.61 -17.48
C ASP A 333 -9.57 -23.05 -17.16
N GLY A 334 -9.74 -22.48 -15.94
CA GLY A 334 -11.00 -21.98 -15.43
C GLY A 334 -11.43 -20.61 -15.98
N GLU A 335 -12.58 -20.12 -15.49
CA GLU A 335 -13.15 -18.82 -15.87
C GLU A 335 -12.19 -17.66 -15.57
N ILE A 336 -11.51 -17.69 -14.42
CA ILE A 336 -10.62 -16.63 -13.98
C ILE A 336 -9.44 -16.45 -14.96
N ALA A 337 -8.85 -17.56 -15.43
CA ALA A 337 -7.75 -17.51 -16.40
C ALA A 337 -8.14 -16.80 -17.72
N ASN A 338 -9.42 -16.81 -18.05
CA ASN A 338 -9.96 -16.23 -19.30
C ASN A 338 -10.48 -14.79 -19.16
N ILE A 339 -10.31 -14.13 -18.01
CA ILE A 339 -10.69 -12.72 -17.83
C ILE A 339 -9.72 -11.82 -18.61
N PRO A 340 -10.19 -11.10 -19.66
CA PRO A 340 -9.35 -10.15 -20.37
C PRO A 340 -9.22 -8.85 -19.56
N VAL A 341 -8.05 -8.20 -19.66
CA VAL A 341 -7.82 -6.87 -19.09
C VAL A 341 -7.15 -6.00 -20.14
N ASP A 342 -7.64 -4.76 -20.32
CA ASP A 342 -6.93 -3.77 -21.11
C ASP A 342 -5.75 -3.21 -20.29
N ILE A 343 -4.54 -3.53 -20.73
CA ILE A 343 -3.29 -3.17 -20.06
C ILE A 343 -2.48 -2.12 -20.81
N THR A 344 -3.02 -1.56 -21.91
CA THR A 344 -2.26 -0.73 -22.88
C THR A 344 -1.60 0.49 -22.27
N ASP A 345 -2.25 1.14 -21.32
CA ASP A 345 -1.81 2.35 -20.62
C ASP A 345 -1.38 2.09 -19.17
N LEU A 346 -1.16 0.82 -18.79
CA LEU A 346 -0.68 0.46 -17.46
C LEU A 346 0.85 0.41 -17.41
N ASN A 347 1.41 0.57 -16.21
CA ASN A 347 2.85 0.46 -15.98
C ASN A 347 3.40 -0.92 -16.40
N ILE A 348 4.67 -0.98 -16.80
CA ILE A 348 5.32 -2.24 -17.25
C ILE A 348 5.29 -3.32 -16.16
N SER A 349 5.34 -2.98 -14.87
CA SER A 349 5.23 -3.97 -13.80
C SER A 349 3.91 -4.74 -13.89
N VAL A 350 2.79 -4.04 -14.13
CA VAL A 350 1.44 -4.63 -14.28
C VAL A 350 1.28 -5.34 -15.62
N ARG A 351 1.77 -4.73 -16.73
CA ARG A 351 1.74 -5.40 -18.04
C ARG A 351 2.52 -6.71 -18.02
N SER A 352 3.71 -6.72 -17.41
CA SER A 352 4.52 -7.94 -17.31
C SER A 352 3.86 -9.00 -16.40
N GLN A 353 3.14 -8.60 -15.35
CA GLN A 353 2.32 -9.52 -14.56
C GLN A 353 1.23 -10.18 -15.41
N TYR A 354 0.48 -9.38 -16.16
CA TYR A 354 -0.57 -9.92 -17.06
C TYR A 354 0.01 -10.86 -18.13
N HIS A 355 1.12 -10.48 -18.77
CA HIS A 355 1.79 -11.33 -19.75
C HIS A 355 2.35 -12.60 -19.12
N PHE A 356 2.85 -12.54 -17.89
CA PHE A 356 3.27 -13.74 -17.17
C PHE A 356 2.11 -14.73 -16.99
N LEU A 357 0.91 -14.25 -16.64
CA LEU A 357 -0.26 -15.13 -16.51
C LEU A 357 -0.65 -15.77 -17.84
N GLU A 358 -0.63 -15.01 -18.93
CA GLU A 358 -0.88 -15.54 -20.29
C GLU A 358 0.20 -16.57 -20.72
N GLY A 359 1.47 -16.33 -20.34
CA GLY A 359 2.58 -17.24 -20.57
C GLY A 359 2.46 -18.54 -19.78
N MET A 360 2.11 -18.44 -18.49
CA MET A 360 1.85 -19.61 -17.64
C MET A 360 0.71 -20.48 -18.18
N LYS A 361 -0.37 -19.83 -18.62
CA LYS A 361 -1.48 -20.55 -19.28
C LYS A 361 -1.01 -21.26 -20.54
N ALA A 362 -0.27 -20.57 -21.41
CA ALA A 362 0.28 -21.16 -22.62
C ALA A 362 1.22 -22.36 -22.33
N PHE A 363 2.03 -22.27 -21.29
CA PHE A 363 2.87 -23.37 -20.80
C PHE A 363 2.02 -24.56 -20.35
N LYS A 364 1.01 -24.37 -19.53
CA LYS A 364 0.10 -25.43 -19.06
C LYS A 364 -0.66 -26.12 -20.22
N GLU A 365 -0.95 -25.39 -21.27
CA GLU A 365 -1.56 -25.89 -22.52
C GLU A 365 -0.53 -26.57 -23.46
N GLY A 366 0.78 -26.52 -23.17
CA GLY A 366 1.84 -26.99 -24.06
C GLY A 366 1.95 -26.15 -25.34
N ASN A 367 1.45 -24.91 -25.35
CA ASN A 367 1.37 -24.08 -26.54
C ASN A 367 2.61 -23.18 -26.69
N ILE A 368 3.68 -23.77 -27.26
CA ILE A 368 4.97 -23.11 -27.49
C ILE A 368 4.80 -21.83 -28.33
N SER A 369 4.00 -21.87 -29.40
CA SER A 369 3.82 -20.72 -30.30
C SER A 369 3.18 -19.52 -29.56
N LYS A 370 2.21 -19.76 -28.70
CA LYS A 370 1.60 -18.69 -27.85
C LYS A 370 2.61 -18.17 -26.82
N LEU A 371 3.38 -19.06 -26.20
CA LEU A 371 4.41 -18.68 -25.23
C LEU A 371 5.51 -17.83 -25.87
N ASP A 372 5.97 -18.19 -27.08
CA ASP A 372 6.91 -17.38 -27.87
C ASP A 372 6.36 -15.99 -28.19
N SER A 373 5.07 -15.91 -28.56
CA SER A 373 4.41 -14.61 -28.80
C SER A 373 4.37 -13.73 -27.57
N VAL A 374 4.08 -14.30 -26.39
CA VAL A 374 4.09 -13.59 -25.11
C VAL A 374 5.48 -13.07 -24.76
N LEU A 375 6.50 -13.94 -24.87
CA LEU A 375 7.90 -13.57 -24.61
C LEU A 375 8.37 -12.44 -25.52
N ASN A 376 8.05 -12.50 -26.82
CA ASN A 376 8.39 -11.44 -27.77
C ASN A 376 7.72 -10.10 -27.38
N THR A 377 6.48 -10.13 -26.92
CA THR A 377 5.77 -8.91 -26.45
C THR A 377 6.47 -8.33 -25.21
N MET A 378 6.78 -9.18 -24.23
CA MET A 378 7.48 -8.75 -23.01
C MET A 378 8.86 -8.15 -23.32
N GLU A 379 9.62 -8.77 -24.26
CA GLU A 379 10.92 -8.25 -24.66
C GLU A 379 10.81 -6.87 -25.32
N GLN A 380 9.82 -6.66 -26.18
CA GLN A 380 9.59 -5.36 -26.82
C GLN A 380 9.17 -4.30 -25.81
N ASP A 381 8.28 -4.63 -24.87
CA ASP A 381 7.88 -3.76 -23.79
C ASP A 381 9.08 -3.36 -22.91
N HIS A 382 9.87 -4.36 -22.50
CA HIS A 382 11.06 -4.13 -21.69
C HIS A 382 12.08 -3.21 -22.38
N LYS A 383 12.36 -3.46 -23.67
CA LYS A 383 13.27 -2.59 -24.46
C LYS A 383 12.78 -1.16 -24.56
N ARG A 384 11.46 -0.97 -24.77
CA ARG A 384 10.86 0.37 -24.84
C ARG A 384 11.01 1.11 -23.54
N GLU A 385 10.64 0.49 -22.42
CA GLU A 385 10.68 1.14 -21.11
C GLU A 385 12.12 1.34 -20.60
N SER A 386 13.05 0.41 -20.90
CA SER A 386 14.47 0.59 -20.56
C SER A 386 15.09 1.83 -21.23
N PHE A 387 14.65 2.17 -22.44
CA PHE A 387 15.08 3.39 -23.10
C PHE A 387 14.58 4.64 -22.37
N VAL A 388 13.31 4.63 -21.94
CA VAL A 388 12.70 5.73 -21.18
C VAL A 388 13.39 5.92 -19.84
N VAL A 389 13.63 4.84 -19.09
CA VAL A 389 14.33 4.89 -17.80
C VAL A 389 15.77 5.39 -17.95
N ALA A 390 16.49 4.95 -18.99
CA ALA A 390 17.88 5.36 -19.24
C ALA A 390 18.02 6.86 -19.61
N GLU A 391 16.99 7.48 -20.20
CA GLU A 391 16.98 8.91 -20.50
C GLU A 391 16.69 9.81 -19.29
N GLY A 392 16.45 9.21 -18.10
CA GLY A 392 16.24 9.94 -16.84
C GLY A 392 14.91 10.68 -16.77
N SER A 393 13.89 10.23 -17.53
CA SER A 393 12.55 10.82 -17.52
C SER A 393 11.68 10.34 -16.35
N SER A 394 12.25 9.70 -15.33
CA SER A 394 11.51 9.19 -14.16
C SER A 394 10.91 10.32 -13.33
N LYS A 395 9.73 10.79 -13.73
CA LYS A 395 8.86 11.59 -12.88
C LYS A 395 8.00 10.63 -12.08
N LEU A 396 8.37 10.41 -10.83
CA LEU A 396 7.68 9.51 -9.92
C LEU A 396 6.25 10.01 -9.64
N CYS A 397 5.28 9.25 -10.12
CA CYS A 397 3.88 9.35 -9.74
C CYS A 397 3.40 7.96 -9.31
N SER A 398 2.48 7.88 -8.39
CA SER A 398 1.73 6.75 -7.81
C SER A 398 2.19 5.30 -8.09
N ALA A 399 2.47 4.52 -7.05
CA ALA A 399 2.95 3.14 -7.16
C ALA A 399 1.99 2.18 -7.92
N VAL A 400 0.67 2.40 -7.86
CA VAL A 400 -0.35 1.53 -8.49
C VAL A 400 -0.78 2.03 -9.86
N THR A 401 -0.82 3.35 -10.06
CA THR A 401 -1.28 4.01 -11.29
C THR A 401 -0.17 4.77 -12.00
N ARG A 402 1.07 4.62 -11.55
CA ARG A 402 2.26 5.28 -12.09
C ARG A 402 2.39 5.01 -13.59
N ASP A 403 2.56 6.07 -14.38
CA ASP A 403 2.70 5.97 -15.83
C ASP A 403 4.14 5.61 -16.24
N GLU A 404 5.14 6.05 -15.48
CA GLU A 404 6.56 5.86 -15.80
C GLU A 404 7.15 4.64 -15.07
N ALA A 405 8.01 3.90 -15.78
CA ALA A 405 8.71 2.74 -15.25
C ALA A 405 9.91 3.17 -14.39
N THR A 406 10.24 2.36 -13.38
CA THR A 406 11.48 2.46 -12.61
C THR A 406 12.44 1.32 -12.96
N GLU A 407 13.67 1.40 -12.48
CA GLU A 407 14.65 0.30 -12.54
C GLU A 407 14.11 -0.98 -11.89
N MET A 408 13.39 -0.84 -10.78
CA MET A 408 12.75 -1.98 -10.07
C MET A 408 11.67 -2.64 -10.93
N ASP A 409 10.80 -1.85 -11.61
CA ASP A 409 9.79 -2.40 -12.52
C ASP A 409 10.41 -3.17 -13.69
N LEU A 410 11.54 -2.69 -14.22
CA LEU A 410 12.28 -3.37 -15.28
C LEU A 410 12.86 -4.71 -14.80
N LYS A 411 13.47 -4.74 -13.61
CA LYS A 411 13.99 -5.97 -13.01
C LYS A 411 12.87 -6.97 -12.72
N GLU A 412 11.73 -6.53 -12.20
CA GLU A 412 10.56 -7.39 -12.00
C GLU A 412 10.05 -7.98 -13.32
N SER A 413 10.03 -7.18 -14.41
CA SER A 413 9.69 -7.67 -15.75
C SER A 413 10.71 -8.70 -16.22
N GLU A 414 12.01 -8.49 -15.99
CA GLU A 414 13.08 -9.42 -16.36
C GLU A 414 12.99 -10.74 -15.58
N ILE A 415 12.62 -10.72 -14.29
CA ILE A 415 12.35 -11.94 -13.51
C ILE A 415 11.28 -12.77 -14.20
N ARG A 416 10.11 -12.18 -14.49
CA ARG A 416 8.98 -12.87 -15.13
C ARG A 416 9.33 -13.40 -16.51
N GLN A 417 10.13 -12.66 -17.31
CA GLN A 417 10.62 -13.13 -18.60
C GLN A 417 11.50 -14.36 -18.43
N ASN A 418 12.47 -14.35 -17.51
CA ASN A 418 13.33 -15.52 -17.28
C ASN A 418 12.53 -16.71 -16.76
N GLN A 419 11.52 -16.52 -15.92
CA GLN A 419 10.63 -17.61 -15.51
C GLN A 419 9.91 -18.25 -16.73
N LEU A 420 9.37 -17.44 -17.63
CA LEU A 420 8.71 -17.97 -18.84
C LEU A 420 9.70 -18.57 -19.84
N MET A 421 10.93 -18.04 -19.97
CA MET A 421 11.99 -18.62 -20.78
C MET A 421 12.41 -19.99 -20.24
N ALA A 422 12.48 -20.16 -18.93
CA ALA A 422 12.74 -21.46 -18.30
C ALA A 422 11.66 -22.48 -18.65
N LEU A 423 10.39 -22.12 -18.51
CA LEU A 423 9.25 -22.98 -18.85
C LEU A 423 9.19 -23.29 -20.35
N ARG A 424 9.55 -22.37 -21.20
CA ARG A 424 9.64 -22.56 -22.64
C ARG A 424 10.77 -23.55 -23.00
N ALA A 425 11.93 -23.45 -22.33
CA ALA A 425 13.04 -24.37 -22.50
C ALA A 425 12.67 -25.80 -22.05
N GLU A 426 11.92 -25.93 -20.96
CA GLU A 426 11.34 -27.20 -20.50
C GLU A 426 10.45 -27.86 -21.57
N LEU A 427 9.52 -27.09 -22.17
CA LEU A 427 8.67 -27.61 -23.27
C LEU A 427 9.48 -28.11 -24.48
N ASN A 428 10.67 -27.55 -24.70
CA ASN A 428 11.61 -28.00 -25.74
C ASN A 428 12.55 -29.13 -25.26
N ASN A 429 12.37 -29.62 -24.04
CA ASN A 429 13.23 -30.62 -23.39
C ASN A 429 14.70 -30.18 -23.24
N ASP A 430 14.95 -28.86 -23.18
CA ASP A 430 16.27 -28.30 -22.88
C ASP A 430 16.34 -27.94 -21.39
N LEU A 431 16.50 -28.97 -20.56
CA LEU A 431 16.48 -28.86 -19.11
C LEU A 431 17.64 -28.02 -18.57
N LYS A 432 18.78 -27.99 -19.28
CA LYS A 432 19.93 -27.19 -18.89
C LYS A 432 19.62 -25.70 -19.03
N LEU A 433 19.09 -25.31 -20.20
CA LEU A 433 18.69 -23.91 -20.44
C LEU A 433 17.55 -23.50 -19.52
N ALA A 434 16.61 -24.40 -19.19
CA ALA A 434 15.55 -24.13 -18.22
C ALA A 434 16.12 -23.75 -16.85
N GLU A 435 17.07 -24.56 -16.35
CA GLU A 435 17.73 -24.31 -15.06
C GLU A 435 18.52 -23.00 -15.05
N GLU A 436 19.26 -22.68 -16.12
CA GLU A 436 20.00 -21.42 -16.27
C GLU A 436 19.06 -20.21 -16.12
N HIS A 437 17.86 -20.25 -16.71
CA HIS A 437 16.88 -19.17 -16.60
C HIS A 437 16.19 -19.11 -15.23
N PHE A 438 15.89 -20.25 -14.58
CA PHE A 438 15.39 -20.24 -13.19
C PHE A 438 16.39 -19.59 -12.25
N ILE A 439 17.67 -19.99 -12.32
CA ILE A 439 18.72 -19.42 -11.48
C ILE A 439 18.86 -17.92 -11.75
N LYS A 440 18.84 -17.48 -13.02
CA LYS A 440 18.90 -16.06 -13.36
C LYS A 440 17.72 -15.28 -12.77
N SER A 441 16.51 -15.83 -12.77
CA SER A 441 15.35 -15.16 -12.14
C SER A 441 15.52 -14.99 -10.62
N ILE A 442 16.11 -15.99 -9.97
CA ILE A 442 16.44 -15.95 -8.53
C ILE A 442 17.51 -14.90 -8.24
N ASP A 443 18.58 -14.85 -9.05
CA ASP A 443 19.68 -13.89 -8.86
C ASP A 443 19.18 -12.45 -8.96
N ILE A 444 18.26 -12.17 -9.90
CA ILE A 444 17.65 -10.84 -10.04
C ILE A 444 16.77 -10.54 -8.82
N GLU A 445 15.89 -11.47 -8.39
CA GLU A 445 15.05 -11.28 -7.20
C GLU A 445 15.89 -10.98 -5.95
N ASN A 446 16.99 -11.71 -5.76
CA ASN A 446 17.91 -11.51 -4.63
C ASN A 446 18.62 -10.13 -4.67
N SER A 447 18.65 -9.46 -5.82
CA SER A 447 19.18 -8.09 -5.96
C SER A 447 18.15 -7.01 -5.60
N LEU A 448 16.88 -7.38 -5.43
CA LEU A 448 15.79 -6.46 -5.08
C LEU A 448 15.59 -6.39 -3.57
N SER A 449 15.10 -5.26 -3.12
CA SER A 449 14.62 -5.12 -1.75
C SER A 449 13.31 -5.90 -1.55
N PHE A 450 13.08 -6.33 -0.31
CA PHE A 450 11.83 -7.00 0.05
C PHE A 450 10.61 -6.11 -0.22
N SER A 451 9.59 -6.67 -0.88
CA SER A 451 8.28 -6.05 -1.08
C SER A 451 7.26 -6.69 -0.12
N TYR A 452 6.60 -5.87 0.68
CA TYR A 452 5.59 -6.32 1.65
C TYR A 452 4.27 -6.71 0.98
N GLY A 453 3.48 -7.57 1.64
CA GLY A 453 2.14 -7.98 1.22
C GLY A 453 2.09 -9.25 0.37
N PRO A 454 1.05 -9.40 -0.46
CA PRO A 454 1.03 -10.43 -1.50
C PRO A 454 2.26 -10.27 -2.40
N PRO A 455 2.92 -11.37 -2.83
CA PRO A 455 4.16 -11.28 -3.58
C PRO A 455 4.04 -10.42 -4.84
N SER A 456 4.93 -9.44 -5.02
CA SER A 456 5.00 -8.61 -6.24
C SER A 456 5.31 -9.47 -7.46
N ILE A 457 6.21 -10.43 -7.31
CA ILE A 457 6.36 -11.54 -8.26
C ILE A 457 5.37 -12.63 -7.86
N GLN A 458 4.20 -12.63 -8.48
CA GLN A 458 3.04 -13.48 -8.11
C GLN A 458 3.39 -14.94 -7.90
N LYS A 459 4.33 -15.49 -8.70
CA LYS A 459 4.95 -16.78 -8.49
C LYS A 459 6.43 -16.58 -8.18
N PRO A 460 6.82 -16.51 -6.88
CA PRO A 460 8.21 -16.24 -6.50
C PRO A 460 9.21 -17.19 -7.17
N PRO A 461 10.38 -16.71 -7.63
CA PRO A 461 11.37 -17.50 -8.35
C PRO A 461 11.81 -18.77 -7.62
N HIS A 462 12.13 -18.69 -6.34
CA HIS A 462 12.48 -19.88 -5.56
C HIS A 462 11.35 -20.91 -5.51
N GLU A 463 10.08 -20.48 -5.43
CA GLU A 463 8.91 -21.38 -5.42
C GLU A 463 8.71 -22.04 -6.78
N LEU A 464 8.79 -21.27 -7.88
CA LEU A 464 8.62 -21.84 -9.22
C LEU A 464 9.75 -22.82 -9.57
N TYR A 465 11.00 -22.49 -9.20
CA TYR A 465 12.12 -23.38 -9.40
C TYR A 465 12.00 -24.66 -8.56
N ALA A 466 11.55 -24.57 -7.32
CA ALA A 466 11.28 -25.74 -6.48
C ALA A 466 10.18 -26.63 -7.07
N ASP A 467 9.07 -26.04 -7.60
CA ASP A 467 8.03 -26.78 -8.30
C ASP A 467 8.63 -27.55 -9.49
N TRP A 468 9.50 -26.92 -10.28
CA TRP A 468 10.19 -27.56 -11.41
C TRP A 468 11.14 -28.67 -10.97
N LEU A 469 11.95 -28.47 -9.92
CA LEU A 469 12.86 -29.48 -9.38
C LEU A 469 12.11 -30.74 -8.93
N LEU A 470 10.91 -30.61 -8.37
CA LEU A 470 10.05 -31.76 -8.04
C LEU A 470 9.68 -32.57 -9.30
N THR A 471 9.39 -31.91 -10.42
CA THR A 471 9.10 -32.64 -11.68
C THR A 471 10.31 -33.39 -12.22
N GLN A 472 11.53 -32.96 -11.85
CA GLN A 472 12.79 -33.61 -12.22
C GLN A 472 13.22 -34.66 -11.16
N ASN A 473 12.41 -34.96 -10.14
CA ASN A 473 12.74 -35.84 -9.01
C ASN A 473 13.95 -35.40 -8.18
N ARG A 474 14.27 -34.09 -8.18
CA ARG A 474 15.35 -33.47 -7.40
C ARG A 474 14.80 -32.96 -6.07
N ASN A 475 14.29 -33.87 -5.24
CA ASN A 475 13.48 -33.53 -4.05
C ASN A 475 14.25 -32.79 -2.97
N GLU A 476 15.53 -33.10 -2.75
CA GLU A 476 16.38 -32.43 -1.74
C GLU A 476 16.59 -30.95 -2.11
N GLU A 477 16.91 -30.67 -3.36
CA GLU A 477 17.10 -29.32 -3.88
C GLU A 477 15.76 -28.54 -3.88
N ALA A 478 14.66 -29.19 -4.26
CA ALA A 478 13.33 -28.58 -4.15
C ALA A 478 13.01 -28.16 -2.70
N ALA A 479 13.31 -29.01 -1.71
CA ALA A 479 13.10 -28.70 -0.30
C ALA A 479 13.93 -27.51 0.16
N GLU A 480 15.17 -27.37 -0.32
CA GLU A 480 16.02 -26.21 -0.05
C GLU A 480 15.39 -24.92 -0.60
N HIS A 481 14.99 -24.92 -1.87
CA HIS A 481 14.40 -23.75 -2.50
C HIS A 481 13.03 -23.35 -1.91
N TYR A 482 12.18 -24.32 -1.54
CA TYR A 482 10.98 -23.99 -0.77
C TYR A 482 11.30 -23.40 0.59
N SER A 483 12.35 -23.87 1.25
CA SER A 483 12.78 -23.31 2.54
C SER A 483 13.29 -21.86 2.41
N LEU A 484 13.95 -21.54 1.29
CA LEU A 484 14.34 -20.16 0.97
C LEU A 484 13.13 -19.29 0.68
N ALA A 485 12.16 -19.77 -0.12
CA ALA A 485 10.92 -19.06 -0.39
C ALA A 485 10.10 -18.79 0.89
N LEU A 486 10.12 -19.74 1.84
CA LEU A 486 9.38 -19.63 3.11
C LEU A 486 9.92 -18.49 4.00
N LYS A 487 11.19 -18.09 3.86
CA LYS A 487 11.75 -16.96 4.61
C LYS A 487 11.07 -15.64 4.25
N ASN A 488 10.73 -15.46 2.96
CA ASN A 488 10.07 -14.27 2.45
C ASN A 488 8.53 -14.36 2.51
N GLY A 489 7.97 -15.57 2.60
CA GLY A 489 6.54 -15.83 2.69
C GLY A 489 6.18 -16.76 3.85
N PRO A 490 6.34 -16.33 5.11
CA PRO A 490 6.05 -17.18 6.27
C PRO A 490 4.61 -17.71 6.25
N GLY A 491 4.46 -19.02 6.42
CA GLY A 491 3.15 -19.66 6.48
C GLY A 491 2.39 -19.73 5.13
N ARG A 492 3.01 -19.41 3.99
CA ARG A 492 2.37 -19.49 2.69
C ARG A 492 2.00 -20.92 2.33
N LEU A 493 0.71 -21.15 2.04
CA LEU A 493 0.11 -22.47 1.89
C LEU A 493 0.77 -23.31 0.77
N ARG A 494 1.05 -22.72 -0.39
CA ARG A 494 1.70 -23.46 -1.50
C ARG A 494 3.11 -23.93 -1.15
N ILE A 495 3.89 -23.09 -0.48
CA ILE A 495 5.24 -23.44 -0.04
C ILE A 495 5.17 -24.60 0.97
N LEU A 496 4.25 -24.53 1.94
CA LEU A 496 4.08 -25.60 2.94
C LEU A 496 3.69 -26.94 2.29
N LYS A 497 2.77 -26.91 1.31
CA LYS A 497 2.40 -28.09 0.52
C LYS A 497 3.57 -28.59 -0.33
N GLY A 498 4.35 -27.70 -0.93
CA GLY A 498 5.56 -28.04 -1.68
C GLY A 498 6.57 -28.80 -0.81
N ILE A 499 6.87 -28.29 0.40
CA ILE A 499 7.76 -28.95 1.36
C ILE A 499 7.20 -30.34 1.79
N GLU A 500 5.89 -30.47 1.93
CA GLU A 500 5.29 -31.74 2.25
C GLU A 500 5.47 -32.76 1.09
N ASN A 501 5.30 -32.33 -0.15
CA ASN A 501 5.45 -33.16 -1.34
C ASN A 501 6.89 -33.67 -1.50
N THR A 502 7.92 -32.90 -1.09
CA THR A 502 9.33 -33.37 -1.14
C THR A 502 9.57 -34.59 -0.25
N LYS A 503 8.74 -34.85 0.76
CA LYS A 503 8.87 -35.95 1.74
C LYS A 503 8.13 -37.23 1.32
N GLN A 504 7.17 -37.13 0.41
CA GLN A 504 6.30 -38.27 0.03
C GLN A 504 6.90 -39.21 -1.00
N VAL A 505 8.05 -38.91 -1.57
CA VAL A 505 8.69 -39.65 -2.67
C VAL A 505 9.90 -40.48 -2.18
N ILE A 506 10.03 -40.70 -0.88
CA ILE A 506 11.05 -41.55 -0.27
C ILE A 506 10.48 -42.92 0.06
#